data_d8d69cb2bc671eb4b1158d48e065b750
#
_entry.id   d8d69cb2bc671eb4b1158d48e065b750
#
_cell.length_a   1.000
_cell.length_b   1.000
_cell.length_c   1.000
_cell.angle_alpha   90.00
_cell.angle_beta   90.00
_cell.angle_gamma   90.00
#
_symmetry.space_group_name_H-M   'P 1'
#
loop_
_entity.id
_entity.type
_entity.pdbx_description
1 polymer ?
#
loop_
_entity_poly.entity_id
_entity_poly.type
_entity_poly.pdbx_seq_one_letter_code
_entity_poly.pdbx_strand_id
1 'polypeptide(L)'
;MQDALLVLETSCAQSSAAAWGGKELLCRVEWRAERNHSSAIFEAVRQALDALEGRCLKEIVVGSGPGAYGGIRVALAVADGLSLVHGSRVAAFSSWNGLGIHDGKACVMSDARRGGWTWGRLENGILAAAPEVLPAEQARARMAECLENGVPVYSTETAETLAAREMTGGVPVYPHAEALGVAWQSLAEGSREELLEGPAEPLYVSCLL
;
A
#
# COMPACT_ATOMS: atom_id res chain seq x y z
N MET A 1 -27.22 -2.94 10.76
CA MET A 1 -26.19 -1.87 10.75
C MET A 1 -25.27 -2.20 9.60
N GLN A 2 -24.95 -1.24 8.74
CA GLN A 2 -24.06 -1.49 7.59
C GLN A 2 -22.62 -1.57 8.08
N ASP A 3 -21.88 -2.59 7.63
CA ASP A 3 -20.50 -2.82 8.01
C ASP A 3 -19.59 -1.77 7.35
N ALA A 4 -18.58 -1.30 8.06
CA ALA A 4 -17.64 -0.30 7.61
C ALA A 4 -16.22 -0.86 7.54
N LEU A 5 -15.45 -0.30 6.60
CA LEU A 5 -14.04 -0.56 6.36
C LEU A 5 -13.25 0.74 6.52
N LEU A 6 -12.15 0.69 7.25
CA LEU A 6 -11.13 1.74 7.30
C LEU A 6 -9.86 1.24 6.61
N VAL A 7 -9.26 2.08 5.78
CA VAL A 7 -7.98 1.76 5.13
C VAL A 7 -6.96 2.85 5.44
N LEU A 8 -5.75 2.43 5.78
CA LEU A 8 -4.61 3.30 6.09
C LEU A 8 -3.45 2.98 5.15
N GLU A 9 -2.92 4.00 4.46
CA GLU A 9 -1.75 3.87 3.60
C GLU A 9 -0.70 4.92 3.97
N THR A 10 0.46 4.46 4.42
CA THR A 10 1.54 5.31 4.96
C THR A 10 2.93 4.83 4.55
N SER A 11 3.01 4.00 3.52
CA SER A 11 4.27 3.43 3.03
C SER A 11 5.16 4.42 2.28
N CYS A 12 4.63 5.60 1.94
CA CYS A 12 5.38 6.66 1.28
C CYS A 12 5.12 8.02 1.94
N ALA A 13 5.80 9.06 1.46
CA ALA A 13 5.64 10.42 2.01
C ALA A 13 4.22 10.98 1.81
N GLN A 14 3.53 10.56 0.76
CA GLN A 14 2.13 10.87 0.55
C GLN A 14 1.29 9.80 1.24
N SER A 15 0.78 10.12 2.40
CA SER A 15 -0.02 9.22 3.22
C SER A 15 -1.50 9.49 3.06
N SER A 16 -2.35 8.49 3.32
CA SER A 16 -3.79 8.63 3.18
C SER A 16 -4.56 7.69 4.11
N ALA A 17 -5.80 8.08 4.40
CA ALA A 17 -6.81 7.25 5.04
C ALA A 17 -8.10 7.33 4.23
N ALA A 18 -8.88 6.25 4.22
CA ALA A 18 -10.18 6.23 3.57
C ALA A 18 -11.14 5.32 4.32
N ALA A 19 -12.42 5.66 4.30
CA ALA A 19 -13.48 4.93 4.99
C ALA A 19 -14.62 4.59 4.03
N TRP A 20 -15.17 3.39 4.15
CA TRP A 20 -16.32 2.91 3.38
C TRP A 20 -17.45 2.43 4.28
N GLY A 21 -18.68 2.64 3.81
CA GLY A 21 -19.89 1.98 4.28
C GLY A 21 -20.37 0.97 3.23
N GLY A 22 -20.07 -0.31 3.42
CA GLY A 22 -20.25 -1.29 2.34
C GLY A 22 -19.35 -0.97 1.14
N LYS A 23 -19.94 -0.66 -0.03
CA LYS A 23 -19.21 -0.30 -1.25
C LYS A 23 -19.09 1.21 -1.49
N GLU A 24 -19.70 2.02 -0.65
CA GLU A 24 -19.70 3.49 -0.78
C GLU A 24 -18.48 4.07 -0.09
N LEU A 25 -17.67 4.85 -0.82
CA LEU A 25 -16.60 5.65 -0.25
C LEU A 25 -17.22 6.84 0.51
N LEU A 26 -17.04 6.87 1.82
CA LEU A 26 -17.60 7.91 2.70
C LEU A 26 -16.63 9.07 2.93
N CYS A 27 -15.35 8.75 3.01
CA CYS A 27 -14.32 9.72 3.33
C CYS A 27 -12.98 9.32 2.72
N ARG A 28 -12.22 10.32 2.26
CA ARG A 28 -10.82 10.21 1.87
C ARG A 28 -10.05 11.40 2.42
N VAL A 29 -8.97 11.13 3.12
CA VAL A 29 -8.07 12.13 3.69
C VAL A 29 -6.65 11.83 3.22
N GLU A 30 -5.98 12.85 2.70
CA GLU A 30 -4.58 12.76 2.27
C GLU A 30 -3.74 13.75 3.07
N TRP A 31 -2.52 13.35 3.41
CA TRP A 31 -1.56 14.25 4.05
C TRP A 31 -0.15 13.91 3.65
N ARG A 32 0.75 14.86 3.81
CA ARG A 32 2.17 14.64 3.60
C ARG A 32 2.83 14.32 4.92
N ALA A 33 3.45 13.14 5.02
CA ALA A 33 4.21 12.76 6.20
C ALA A 33 5.51 13.56 6.26
N GLU A 34 5.56 14.58 7.12
CA GLU A 34 6.79 15.28 7.47
C GLU A 34 7.50 14.53 8.60
N ARG A 35 8.84 14.66 8.66
CA ARG A 35 9.72 13.83 9.52
C ARG A 35 9.38 13.79 11.02
N ASN A 36 8.48 14.63 11.53
CA ASN A 36 8.18 14.76 12.96
C ASN A 36 6.69 14.82 13.32
N HIS A 37 5.76 14.51 12.42
CA HIS A 37 4.32 14.67 12.71
C HIS A 37 3.53 13.36 12.55
N SER A 38 3.75 12.42 13.50
CA SER A 38 2.83 11.29 13.69
C SER A 38 1.40 11.73 14.07
N SER A 39 1.18 12.99 14.43
CA SER A 39 -0.14 13.54 14.78
C SER A 39 -1.10 13.62 13.59
N ALA A 40 -0.61 13.78 12.37
CA ALA A 40 -1.46 13.89 11.18
C ALA A 40 -2.28 12.62 10.91
N ILE A 41 -1.75 11.44 11.22
CA ILE A 41 -2.50 10.19 11.08
C ILE A 41 -3.72 10.14 12.01
N PHE A 42 -3.60 10.64 13.24
CA PHE A 42 -4.72 10.65 14.20
C PHE A 42 -5.85 11.57 13.75
N GLU A 43 -5.50 12.73 13.18
CA GLU A 43 -6.50 13.64 12.63
C GLU A 43 -7.21 13.04 11.41
N ALA A 44 -6.46 12.40 10.50
CA ALA A 44 -7.02 11.71 9.34
C ALA A 44 -7.93 10.54 9.75
N VAL A 45 -7.51 9.74 10.73
CA VAL A 45 -8.31 8.64 11.29
C VAL A 45 -9.57 9.18 11.96
N ARG A 46 -9.48 10.27 12.74
CA ARG A 46 -10.64 10.89 13.35
C ARG A 46 -11.69 11.30 12.30
N GLN A 47 -11.25 11.98 11.23
CA GLN A 47 -12.15 12.38 10.13
C GLN A 47 -12.79 11.16 9.45
N ALA A 48 -12.01 10.10 9.21
CA ALA A 48 -12.52 8.87 8.62
C ALA A 48 -13.54 8.17 9.52
N LEU A 49 -13.31 8.13 10.83
CA LEU A 49 -14.25 7.55 11.81
C LEU A 49 -15.52 8.39 11.95
N ASP A 50 -15.40 9.71 11.97
CA ASP A 50 -16.56 10.62 12.03
C ASP A 50 -17.49 10.40 10.82
N ALA A 51 -16.92 10.14 9.63
CA ALA A 51 -17.70 9.86 8.43
C ALA A 51 -18.44 8.51 8.45
N LEU A 52 -18.12 7.62 9.37
CA LEU A 52 -18.85 6.36 9.54
C LEU A 52 -20.26 6.54 10.10
N GLU A 53 -20.56 7.66 10.76
CA GLU A 53 -21.90 8.02 11.25
C GLU A 53 -22.57 6.88 12.05
N GLY A 54 -21.81 6.22 12.93
CA GLY A 54 -22.30 5.13 13.77
C GLY A 54 -22.40 3.77 13.10
N ARG A 55 -21.88 3.60 11.87
CA ARG A 55 -21.67 2.28 11.26
C ARG A 55 -20.68 1.45 12.08
N CYS A 56 -20.80 0.13 11.99
CA CYS A 56 -19.90 -0.76 12.72
C CYS A 56 -18.60 -0.95 11.94
N LEU A 57 -17.49 -0.44 12.47
CA LEU A 57 -16.16 -0.69 11.89
C LEU A 57 -15.80 -2.16 12.08
N LYS A 58 -15.83 -2.94 11.01
CA LYS A 58 -15.57 -4.39 11.00
C LYS A 58 -14.16 -4.75 10.62
N GLU A 59 -13.61 -4.03 9.66
CA GLU A 59 -12.31 -4.32 9.08
C GLU A 59 -11.45 -3.05 9.01
N ILE A 60 -10.18 -3.22 9.31
CA ILE A 60 -9.16 -2.19 9.13
C ILE A 60 -8.07 -2.80 8.25
N VAL A 61 -7.82 -2.19 7.09
CA VAL A 61 -6.78 -2.61 6.17
C VAL A 61 -5.62 -1.62 6.22
N VAL A 62 -4.42 -2.13 6.39
CA VAL A 62 -3.21 -1.32 6.44
C VAL A 62 -2.29 -1.70 5.30
N GLY A 63 -1.82 -0.68 4.55
CA GLY A 63 -0.76 -0.87 3.57
C GLY A 63 0.52 -1.34 4.25
N SER A 64 0.92 -2.58 3.95
CA SER A 64 2.05 -3.24 4.62
C SER A 64 3.41 -2.95 3.97
N GLY A 65 3.45 -2.14 2.92
CA GLY A 65 4.63 -1.90 2.09
C GLY A 65 4.66 -2.78 0.81
N PRO A 66 5.81 -2.79 0.12
CA PRO A 66 7.11 -2.18 0.44
C PRO A 66 7.07 -0.66 0.54
N GLY A 67 7.92 -0.08 1.40
CA GLY A 67 8.01 1.38 1.54
C GLY A 67 8.64 1.85 2.86
N ALA A 68 8.22 3.02 3.33
CA ALA A 68 8.72 3.67 4.54
C ALA A 68 8.32 2.89 5.81
N TYR A 69 9.24 2.08 6.30
CA TYR A 69 9.05 1.19 7.45
C TYR A 69 8.45 1.89 8.68
N GLY A 70 8.92 3.09 9.00
CA GLY A 70 8.41 3.86 10.13
C GLY A 70 6.92 4.21 10.00
N GLY A 71 6.49 4.62 8.80
CA GLY A 71 5.09 4.93 8.50
C GLY A 71 4.20 3.70 8.64
N ILE A 72 4.60 2.59 8.01
CA ILE A 72 3.85 1.31 8.07
C ILE A 72 3.62 0.86 9.50
N ARG A 73 4.65 0.91 10.36
CA ARG A 73 4.52 0.52 11.77
C ARG A 73 3.59 1.43 12.56
N VAL A 74 3.61 2.74 12.27
CA VAL A 74 2.68 3.68 12.92
C VAL A 74 1.25 3.36 12.52
N ALA A 75 0.97 3.10 11.24
CA ALA A 75 -0.37 2.74 10.80
C ALA A 75 -0.86 1.42 11.40
N LEU A 76 -0.01 0.40 11.48
CA LEU A 76 -0.34 -0.88 12.13
C LEU A 76 -0.65 -0.67 13.61
N ALA A 77 0.17 0.09 14.35
CA ALA A 77 -0.08 0.36 15.76
C ALA A 77 -1.38 1.14 16.00
N VAL A 78 -1.73 2.06 15.10
CA VAL A 78 -3.01 2.77 15.13
C VAL A 78 -4.17 1.80 14.85
N ALA A 79 -4.03 0.93 13.85
CA ALA A 79 -5.04 -0.08 13.53
C ALA A 79 -5.27 -1.06 14.68
N ASP A 80 -4.21 -1.52 15.34
CA ASP A 80 -4.30 -2.39 16.52
C ASP A 80 -5.04 -1.70 17.66
N GLY A 81 -4.71 -0.44 17.94
CA GLY A 81 -5.42 0.35 18.96
C GLY A 81 -6.92 0.50 18.65
N LEU A 82 -7.27 0.77 17.40
CA LEU A 82 -8.67 0.86 16.96
C LEU A 82 -9.38 -0.49 17.04
N SER A 83 -8.71 -1.57 16.67
CA SER A 83 -9.21 -2.94 16.76
C SER A 83 -9.66 -3.29 18.19
N LEU A 84 -8.85 -2.92 19.19
CA LEU A 84 -9.19 -3.15 20.60
C LEU A 84 -10.46 -2.41 21.04
N VAL A 85 -10.68 -1.20 20.51
CA VAL A 85 -11.84 -0.36 20.87
C VAL A 85 -13.11 -0.79 20.13
N HIS A 86 -12.99 -1.09 18.84
CA HIS A 86 -14.14 -1.35 17.95
C HIS A 86 -14.45 -2.84 17.77
N GLY A 87 -13.58 -3.74 18.21
CA GLY A 87 -13.70 -5.18 17.93
C GLY A 87 -13.51 -5.50 16.44
N SER A 88 -12.76 -4.65 15.72
CA SER A 88 -12.50 -4.79 14.29
C SER A 88 -11.41 -5.82 14.05
N ARG A 89 -11.42 -6.46 12.87
CA ARG A 89 -10.29 -7.28 12.42
C ARG A 89 -9.31 -6.40 11.63
N VAL A 90 -8.02 -6.70 11.74
CA VAL A 90 -6.96 -5.97 11.05
C VAL A 90 -6.31 -6.86 10.01
N ALA A 91 -6.14 -6.36 8.79
CA ALA A 91 -5.39 -7.04 7.74
C ALA A 91 -4.23 -6.16 7.25
N ALA A 92 -3.08 -6.77 7.06
CA ALA A 92 -1.95 -6.19 6.34
C ALA A 92 -2.05 -6.57 4.86
N PHE A 93 -2.12 -5.57 3.98
CA PHE A 93 -2.27 -5.76 2.55
C PHE A 93 -1.19 -4.99 1.81
N SER A 94 -0.56 -5.58 0.79
CA SER A 94 0.55 -4.92 0.12
C SER A 94 0.17 -3.51 -0.37
N SER A 95 0.95 -2.51 0.00
CA SER A 95 0.78 -1.12 -0.45
C SER A 95 0.77 -0.99 -1.98
N TRP A 96 1.45 -1.89 -2.68
CA TRP A 96 1.49 -1.89 -4.13
C TRP A 96 0.14 -2.24 -4.78
N ASN A 97 -0.78 -2.87 -4.06
CA ASN A 97 -2.16 -3.05 -4.51
C ASN A 97 -2.96 -1.72 -4.49
N GLY A 98 -2.43 -0.71 -3.81
CA GLY A 98 -3.02 0.64 -3.72
C GLY A 98 -2.51 1.63 -4.78
N LEU A 99 -1.82 1.18 -5.83
CA LEU A 99 -1.27 2.06 -6.88
C LEU A 99 -2.31 2.57 -7.89
N GLY A 100 -3.55 2.10 -7.81
CA GLY A 100 -4.61 2.52 -8.74
C GLY A 100 -4.45 1.96 -10.16
N ILE A 101 -3.69 0.87 -10.32
CA ILE A 101 -3.49 0.18 -11.59
C ILE A 101 -4.51 -0.95 -11.63
N HIS A 102 -5.53 -0.82 -12.48
CA HIS A 102 -6.68 -1.73 -12.42
C HIS A 102 -6.66 -2.82 -13.49
N ASP A 103 -5.96 -2.61 -14.59
CA ASP A 103 -6.04 -3.49 -15.76
C ASP A 103 -4.67 -4.01 -16.21
N GLY A 104 -4.67 -5.26 -16.65
CA GLY A 104 -3.54 -5.89 -17.32
C GLY A 104 -2.38 -6.25 -16.40
N LYS A 105 -1.20 -6.35 -17.03
CA LYS A 105 0.06 -6.68 -16.35
C LYS A 105 0.91 -5.43 -16.23
N ALA A 106 1.51 -5.25 -15.07
CA ALA A 106 2.47 -4.18 -14.82
C ALA A 106 3.59 -4.71 -13.92
N CYS A 107 4.73 -4.04 -13.94
CA CYS A 107 5.77 -4.22 -12.95
C CYS A 107 5.86 -3.01 -12.04
N VAL A 108 6.29 -3.20 -10.83
CA VAL A 108 6.48 -2.14 -9.83
C VAL A 108 7.84 -2.31 -9.15
N MET A 109 8.50 -1.19 -8.89
CA MET A 109 9.80 -1.17 -8.22
C MET A 109 9.90 -0.02 -7.22
N SER A 110 10.76 -0.23 -6.21
CA SER A 110 11.14 0.81 -5.24
C SER A 110 12.59 0.63 -4.80
N ASP A 111 13.21 1.69 -4.27
CA ASP A 111 14.57 1.63 -3.74
C ASP A 111 14.61 0.74 -2.48
N ALA A 112 15.28 -0.41 -2.57
CA ALA A 112 15.49 -1.32 -1.45
C ALA A 112 16.62 -0.86 -0.54
N ARG A 113 17.21 0.32 -0.79
CA ARG A 113 18.43 0.84 -0.17
C ARG A 113 19.66 -0.03 -0.48
N ARG A 114 20.85 0.43 -0.03
CA ARG A 114 22.13 -0.28 -0.26
C ARG A 114 22.42 -0.70 -1.70
N GLY A 115 21.85 0.02 -2.68
CA GLY A 115 22.06 -0.24 -4.11
C GLY A 115 21.12 -1.28 -4.74
N GLY A 116 20.23 -1.89 -3.98
CA GLY A 116 19.21 -2.82 -4.47
C GLY A 116 17.91 -2.12 -4.88
N TRP A 117 17.07 -2.86 -5.60
CA TRP A 117 15.71 -2.48 -5.97
C TRP A 117 14.74 -3.58 -5.57
N THR A 118 13.67 -3.22 -4.87
CA THR A 118 12.54 -4.12 -4.68
C THR A 118 11.76 -4.17 -5.98
N TRP A 119 11.39 -5.37 -6.40
CA TRP A 119 10.70 -5.63 -7.66
C TRP A 119 9.48 -6.53 -7.44
N GLY A 120 8.36 -6.21 -8.07
CA GLY A 120 7.16 -7.03 -8.06
C GLY A 120 6.40 -6.95 -9.37
N ARG A 121 5.47 -7.87 -9.56
CA ARG A 121 4.55 -7.91 -10.70
C ARG A 121 3.12 -7.76 -10.22
N LEU A 122 2.37 -6.92 -10.91
CA LEU A 122 0.93 -6.74 -10.70
C LEU A 122 0.16 -7.41 -11.84
N GLU A 123 -0.93 -8.06 -11.49
CA GLU A 123 -1.93 -8.56 -12.42
C GLU A 123 -3.29 -8.00 -12.01
N ASN A 124 -3.89 -7.20 -12.88
CA ASN A 124 -5.16 -6.50 -12.60
C ASN A 124 -5.13 -5.72 -11.27
N GLY A 125 -4.01 -5.05 -11.00
CA GLY A 125 -3.82 -4.22 -9.83
C GLY A 125 -3.45 -4.95 -8.54
N ILE A 126 -3.40 -6.28 -8.57
CA ILE A 126 -3.02 -7.09 -7.40
C ILE A 126 -1.62 -7.65 -7.56
N LEU A 127 -0.85 -7.62 -6.50
CA LEU A 127 0.49 -8.19 -6.46
C LEU A 127 0.43 -9.71 -6.64
N ALA A 128 1.03 -10.19 -7.74
CA ALA A 128 0.90 -11.60 -8.16
C ALA A 128 1.75 -12.57 -7.31
N ALA A 129 2.82 -12.06 -6.67
CA ALA A 129 3.70 -12.84 -5.80
C ALA A 129 4.46 -11.89 -4.85
N ALA A 130 5.08 -12.45 -3.82
CA ALA A 130 5.94 -11.68 -2.92
C ALA A 130 7.02 -10.93 -3.71
N PRO A 131 7.28 -9.64 -3.39
CA PRO A 131 8.34 -8.88 -4.03
C PRO A 131 9.72 -9.47 -3.74
N GLU A 132 10.63 -9.30 -4.68
CA GLU A 132 12.03 -9.70 -4.54
C GLU A 132 12.97 -8.49 -4.53
N VAL A 133 14.17 -8.63 -3.99
CA VAL A 133 15.20 -7.59 -4.08
C VAL A 133 16.22 -7.99 -5.16
N LEU A 134 16.45 -7.07 -6.09
CA LEU A 134 17.36 -7.24 -7.20
C LEU A 134 18.54 -6.26 -7.08
N PRO A 135 19.76 -6.66 -7.46
CA PRO A 135 20.83 -5.72 -7.75
C PRO A 135 20.42 -4.71 -8.83
N ALA A 136 20.93 -3.47 -8.76
CA ALA A 136 20.54 -2.40 -9.68
C ALA A 136 20.70 -2.77 -11.17
N GLU A 137 21.75 -3.49 -11.51
CA GLU A 137 21.99 -3.94 -12.90
C GLU A 137 20.89 -4.91 -13.37
N GLN A 138 20.50 -5.87 -12.53
CA GLN A 138 19.45 -6.82 -12.86
C GLN A 138 18.07 -6.13 -12.95
N ALA A 139 17.81 -5.15 -12.06
CA ALA A 139 16.58 -4.37 -12.10
C ALA A 139 16.48 -3.55 -13.40
N ARG A 140 17.59 -2.91 -13.84
CA ARG A 140 17.64 -2.21 -15.13
C ARG A 140 17.38 -3.13 -16.32
N ALA A 141 18.04 -4.28 -16.34
CA ALA A 141 17.85 -5.26 -17.43
C ALA A 141 16.39 -5.74 -17.50
N ARG A 142 15.80 -6.05 -16.34
CA ARG A 142 14.41 -6.49 -16.26
C ARG A 142 13.41 -5.37 -16.64
N MET A 143 13.72 -4.13 -16.27
CA MET A 143 12.92 -2.96 -16.69
C MET A 143 12.95 -2.80 -18.21
N ALA A 144 14.12 -2.88 -18.84
CA ALA A 144 14.24 -2.80 -20.29
C ALA A 144 13.43 -3.90 -20.98
N GLU A 145 13.56 -5.14 -20.53
CA GLU A 145 12.78 -6.28 -21.04
C GLU A 145 11.26 -6.06 -20.92
N CYS A 146 10.78 -5.56 -19.77
CA CYS A 146 9.37 -5.24 -19.58
C CYS A 146 8.89 -4.21 -20.60
N LEU A 147 9.63 -3.11 -20.76
CA LEU A 147 9.27 -2.02 -21.68
C LEU A 147 9.28 -2.46 -23.14
N GLU A 148 10.26 -3.28 -23.56
CA GLU A 148 10.33 -3.88 -24.89
C GLU A 148 9.11 -4.78 -25.19
N ASN A 149 8.59 -5.46 -24.16
CA ASN A 149 7.40 -6.29 -24.27
C ASN A 149 6.08 -5.52 -24.03
N GLY A 150 6.13 -4.19 -23.96
CA GLY A 150 4.94 -3.34 -23.74
C GLY A 150 4.33 -3.44 -22.34
N VAL A 151 5.08 -3.96 -21.35
CA VAL A 151 4.65 -4.02 -19.96
C VAL A 151 5.12 -2.75 -19.23
N PRO A 152 4.21 -1.91 -18.73
CA PRO A 152 4.59 -0.69 -18.01
C PRO A 152 5.31 -1.03 -16.71
N VAL A 153 6.30 -0.19 -16.36
CA VAL A 153 7.03 -0.29 -15.09
C VAL A 153 6.75 0.96 -14.26
N TYR A 154 6.15 0.78 -13.11
CA TYR A 154 5.85 1.83 -12.16
C TYR A 154 6.86 1.86 -11.02
N SER A 155 6.98 3.02 -10.36
CA SER A 155 7.87 3.15 -9.20
C SER A 155 7.25 4.03 -8.13
N THR A 156 7.46 3.66 -6.88
CA THR A 156 7.10 4.50 -5.73
C THR A 156 8.15 5.56 -5.40
N GLU A 157 9.22 5.63 -6.21
CA GLU A 157 10.26 6.66 -6.12
C GLU A 157 9.91 7.90 -6.96
N THR A 158 10.52 9.05 -6.61
CA THR A 158 10.37 10.28 -7.39
C THR A 158 11.12 10.19 -8.72
N ALA A 159 10.73 11.01 -9.70
CA ALA A 159 11.42 11.10 -10.98
C ALA A 159 12.90 11.47 -10.83
N GLU A 160 13.24 12.33 -9.85
CA GLU A 160 14.62 12.73 -9.56
C GLU A 160 15.43 11.51 -9.03
N THR A 161 14.83 10.70 -8.15
CA THR A 161 15.46 9.49 -7.63
C THR A 161 15.70 8.48 -8.76
N LEU A 162 14.70 8.28 -9.62
CA LEU A 162 14.80 7.37 -10.77
C LEU A 162 15.90 7.84 -11.74
N ALA A 163 15.98 9.13 -12.04
CA ALA A 163 17.02 9.69 -12.89
C ALA A 163 18.41 9.52 -12.26
N ALA A 164 18.55 9.86 -10.97
CA ALA A 164 19.81 9.72 -10.24
C ALA A 164 20.32 8.29 -10.13
N ARG A 165 19.42 7.31 -10.21
CA ARG A 165 19.70 5.86 -10.13
C ARG A 165 19.67 5.15 -11.48
N GLU A 166 19.58 5.90 -12.59
CA GLU A 166 19.54 5.39 -13.97
C GLU A 166 18.36 4.43 -14.24
N MET A 167 17.20 4.72 -13.62
CA MET A 167 15.94 3.95 -13.77
C MET A 167 14.88 4.78 -14.51
N THR A 168 15.26 5.45 -15.59
CA THR A 168 14.44 6.46 -16.29
C THR A 168 13.21 5.89 -17.01
N GLY A 169 13.13 4.56 -17.16
CA GLY A 169 11.93 3.89 -17.72
C GLY A 169 10.79 3.69 -16.72
N GLY A 170 11.04 3.88 -15.43
CA GLY A 170 10.03 3.77 -14.39
C GLY A 170 9.14 5.01 -14.31
N VAL A 171 7.83 4.81 -14.20
CA VAL A 171 6.84 5.88 -14.04
C VAL A 171 6.50 6.07 -12.57
N PRO A 172 6.74 7.27 -11.99
CA PRO A 172 6.38 7.54 -10.59
C PRO A 172 4.88 7.37 -10.32
N VAL A 173 4.54 6.60 -9.30
CA VAL A 173 3.17 6.41 -8.82
C VAL A 173 3.20 6.10 -7.32
N TYR A 174 2.22 6.59 -6.58
CA TYR A 174 2.19 6.40 -5.13
C TYR A 174 0.93 5.66 -4.71
N PRO A 175 1.05 4.70 -3.77
CA PRO A 175 -0.11 4.02 -3.23
C PRO A 175 -0.96 4.98 -2.40
N HIS A 176 -2.27 4.77 -2.45
CA HIS A 176 -3.21 5.54 -1.63
C HIS A 176 -4.36 4.67 -1.11
N ALA A 177 -4.91 5.07 0.04
CA ALA A 177 -5.88 4.28 0.78
C ALA A 177 -7.16 3.97 -0.02
N GLU A 178 -7.63 4.89 -0.86
CA GLU A 178 -8.80 4.65 -1.71
C GLU A 178 -8.56 3.49 -2.67
N ALA A 179 -7.49 3.51 -3.46
CA ALA A 179 -7.20 2.43 -4.38
C ALA A 179 -6.92 1.11 -3.66
N LEU A 180 -6.25 1.17 -2.49
CA LEU A 180 -6.01 0.00 -1.66
C LEU A 180 -7.33 -0.62 -1.17
N GLY A 181 -8.31 0.21 -0.79
CA GLY A 181 -9.64 -0.23 -0.40
C GLY A 181 -10.45 -0.82 -1.56
N VAL A 182 -10.35 -0.24 -2.75
CA VAL A 182 -10.95 -0.82 -3.97
C VAL A 182 -10.34 -2.18 -4.27
N ALA A 183 -9.00 -2.30 -4.23
CA ALA A 183 -8.31 -3.56 -4.42
C ALA A 183 -8.72 -4.61 -3.37
N TRP A 184 -8.79 -4.22 -2.09
CA TRP A 184 -9.28 -5.07 -1.00
C TRP A 184 -10.68 -5.61 -1.26
N GLN A 185 -11.61 -4.73 -1.61
CA GLN A 185 -13.01 -5.11 -1.88
C GLN A 185 -13.19 -5.95 -3.14
N SER A 186 -12.21 -5.96 -4.06
CA SER A 186 -12.21 -6.80 -5.26
C SER A 186 -11.76 -8.24 -5.01
N LEU A 187 -11.08 -8.50 -3.87
CA LEU A 187 -10.66 -9.84 -3.50
C LEU A 187 -11.86 -10.77 -3.26
N ALA A 188 -11.67 -12.03 -3.59
CA ALA A 188 -12.61 -13.08 -3.17
C ALA A 188 -12.70 -13.15 -1.63
N GLU A 189 -13.87 -13.49 -1.10
CA GLU A 189 -14.10 -13.52 0.34
C GLU A 189 -13.10 -14.43 1.07
N GLY A 190 -12.81 -15.61 0.53
CA GLY A 190 -11.81 -16.52 1.12
C GLY A 190 -10.41 -15.92 1.21
N SER A 191 -9.99 -15.15 0.21
CA SER A 191 -8.68 -14.48 0.25
C SER A 191 -8.64 -13.35 1.29
N ARG A 192 -9.76 -12.64 1.49
CA ARG A 192 -9.85 -11.62 2.55
C ARG A 192 -9.82 -12.27 3.95
N GLU A 193 -10.56 -13.38 4.13
CA GLU A 193 -10.56 -14.10 5.40
C GLU A 193 -9.17 -14.63 5.76
N GLU A 194 -8.42 -15.19 4.81
CA GLU A 194 -7.03 -15.63 5.02
C GLU A 194 -6.13 -14.48 5.50
N LEU A 195 -6.27 -13.29 4.88
CA LEU A 195 -5.51 -12.10 5.29
C LEU A 195 -5.93 -11.56 6.66
N LEU A 196 -7.21 -11.67 7.02
CA LEU A 196 -7.74 -11.23 8.31
C LEU A 196 -7.43 -12.20 9.47
N GLU A 197 -7.17 -13.47 9.17
CA GLU A 197 -6.72 -14.48 10.12
C GLU A 197 -5.20 -14.48 10.31
N GLY A 198 -4.48 -13.96 9.32
CA GLY A 198 -3.03 -13.85 9.35
C GLY A 198 -2.52 -12.72 10.25
N PRO A 199 -1.23 -12.70 10.57
CA PRO A 199 -0.63 -11.62 11.34
C PRO A 199 -0.62 -10.32 10.52
N ALA A 200 -1.06 -9.21 11.12
CA ALA A 200 -0.95 -7.89 10.51
C ALA A 200 0.47 -7.33 10.71
N GLU A 201 1.37 -7.66 9.80
CA GLU A 201 2.79 -7.32 9.89
C GLU A 201 3.29 -6.55 8.65
N PRO A 202 4.35 -5.73 8.79
CA PRO A 202 5.00 -5.13 7.64
C PRO A 202 5.54 -6.18 6.68
N LEU A 203 5.39 -5.94 5.39
CA LEU A 203 5.99 -6.78 4.35
C LEU A 203 7.50 -6.54 4.32
N TYR A 204 8.25 -7.49 4.89
CA TYR A 204 9.70 -7.46 4.86
C TYR A 204 10.20 -8.09 3.57
N VAL A 205 10.81 -7.26 2.73
CA VAL A 205 11.52 -7.75 1.55
C VAL A 205 13.01 -7.78 1.90
N SER A 206 13.54 -8.98 2.15
CA SER A 206 14.97 -9.16 2.46
C SER A 206 15.75 -9.53 1.21
N CYS A 207 16.97 -8.97 1.06
CA CYS A 207 17.96 -9.59 0.19
C CYS A 207 18.29 -10.98 0.77
N LEU A 208 18.04 -12.02 0.04
CA LEU A 208 18.74 -13.28 0.26
C LEU A 208 20.21 -13.01 -0.16
N LEU A 209 21.07 -12.72 0.81
CA LEU A 209 22.51 -12.69 0.63
C LEU A 209 23.06 -14.09 0.40
#